data_3389ecf3c93bb96d6ffc199c0fffd07c
#
_entry.id   3389ecf3c93bb96d6ffc199c0fffd07c
#
_cell.length_a   1.000
_cell.length_b   1.000
_cell.length_c   1.000
_cell.angle_alpha   90.00
_cell.angle_beta   90.00
_cell.angle_gamma   90.00
#
_symmetry.space_group_name_H-M   'P 1'
#
loop_
_entity.id
_entity.type
_entity.pdbx_description
1 polymer ?
#
loop_
_entity_poly.entity_id
_entity_poly.type
_entity_poly.pdbx_seq_one_letter_code
_entity_poly.pdbx_strand_id
1 'polypeptide(L)'
;NNLLVSYINQTGEEVFLDGFWSESKSWFVEGKSSAVLSEENPTETLSYVLQIGEGFVQKDLTFSYDSYEVVINTNLRGIKNDVLDGNFRLDWVGGLPLTEPSQDGMFLEGLVGQGGDIESFKAGSAGLFGSSSGAIERSAKQYTGPADFVGYRTKYFGVFFVPQKTDFVEIAKYSSDKRIAVDVITNQNINFEETTLYLGPLEYGEISNLGVGIEEKILGWQWLSSVSWLVYSIMIFMYGLIPNYGIVVVLFAILIKTVTYPLMAKQLRSSKKMQEINPLLNN
;
A
#
# COMPACT_ATOMS: atom_id res chain seq x y z
N ASN A 1 -14.61 -7.66 -6.88
CA ASN A 1 -14.77 -6.83 -5.70
C ASN A 1 -13.70 -7.23 -4.69
N ASN A 2 -12.71 -6.35 -4.46
CA ASN A 2 -11.58 -6.66 -3.59
C ASN A 2 -11.81 -6.16 -2.15
N LEU A 3 -12.76 -5.24 -1.97
CA LEU A 3 -13.10 -4.68 -0.67
C LEU A 3 -14.25 -5.49 -0.08
N LEU A 4 -13.98 -6.25 0.97
CA LEU A 4 -14.96 -7.09 1.67
C LEU A 4 -15.27 -6.55 3.05
N VAL A 5 -16.53 -6.71 3.47
CA VAL A 5 -16.98 -6.44 4.84
C VAL A 5 -17.51 -7.73 5.43
N SER A 6 -17.08 -8.08 6.62
CA SER A 6 -17.59 -9.22 7.39
C SER A 6 -17.68 -8.90 8.88
N TYR A 7 -18.41 -9.71 9.61
CA TYR A 7 -18.46 -9.67 11.08
C TYR A 7 -18.64 -11.07 11.64
N ILE A 8 -18.31 -11.24 12.92
CA ILE A 8 -18.63 -12.46 13.65
C ILE A 8 -19.99 -12.28 14.33
N ASN A 9 -20.93 -13.21 14.11
CA ASN A 9 -22.25 -13.16 14.74
C ASN A 9 -22.23 -13.72 16.16
N GLN A 10 -23.35 -13.63 16.88
CA GLN A 10 -23.48 -14.12 18.27
C GLN A 10 -23.31 -15.64 18.41
N THR A 11 -23.39 -16.40 17.32
CA THR A 11 -23.14 -17.85 17.31
C THR A 11 -21.66 -18.19 17.02
N GLY A 12 -20.82 -17.17 16.78
CA GLY A 12 -19.39 -17.33 16.47
C GLY A 12 -19.10 -17.64 15.00
N GLU A 13 -20.08 -17.46 14.11
CA GLU A 13 -19.90 -17.66 12.67
C GLU A 13 -19.51 -16.36 11.99
N GLU A 14 -18.59 -16.44 11.00
CA GLU A 14 -18.25 -15.29 10.17
C GLU A 14 -19.32 -15.08 9.09
N VAL A 15 -19.90 -13.89 9.09
CA VAL A 15 -20.94 -13.46 8.14
C VAL A 15 -20.32 -12.46 7.15
N PHE A 16 -20.22 -12.85 5.90
CA PHE A 16 -19.75 -11.99 4.82
C PHE A 16 -20.90 -11.16 4.26
N LEU A 17 -20.69 -9.86 4.13
CA LEU A 17 -21.66 -8.93 3.58
C LEU A 17 -21.44 -8.67 2.09
N ASP A 18 -20.23 -8.86 1.59
CA ASP A 18 -19.87 -8.71 0.18
C ASP A 18 -19.68 -10.09 -0.48
N GLY A 19 -20.41 -10.31 -1.50
CA GLY A 19 -20.83 -11.52 -2.14
C GLY A 19 -19.83 -12.43 -2.86
N PHE A 20 -18.67 -12.81 -2.33
CA PHE A 20 -17.94 -13.93 -2.92
C PHE A 20 -18.21 -15.27 -2.22
N TRP A 21 -18.65 -15.24 -0.97
CA TRP A 21 -18.86 -16.41 -0.11
C TRP A 21 -20.28 -16.51 0.48
N SER A 22 -21.10 -15.46 0.33
CA SER A 22 -22.48 -15.48 0.82
C SER A 22 -23.47 -15.73 -0.32
N GLU A 23 -24.49 -16.49 -0.03
CA GLU A 23 -25.67 -16.60 -0.89
C GLU A 23 -26.18 -15.20 -1.25
N SER A 24 -25.96 -14.78 -2.49
CA SER A 24 -26.57 -13.66 -3.22
C SER A 24 -27.20 -12.53 -2.38
N LYS A 25 -26.44 -11.90 -1.48
CA LYS A 25 -26.85 -10.63 -0.91
C LYS A 25 -26.43 -9.53 -1.87
N SER A 26 -27.39 -8.77 -2.36
CA SER A 26 -27.14 -7.68 -3.29
C SER A 26 -27.19 -6.35 -2.56
N TRP A 27 -26.11 -5.58 -2.69
CA TRP A 27 -26.11 -4.20 -2.26
C TRP A 27 -26.94 -3.36 -3.22
N PHE A 28 -27.79 -2.51 -2.68
CA PHE A 28 -28.55 -1.52 -3.44
C PHE A 28 -27.80 -0.20 -3.40
N VAL A 29 -27.66 0.44 -4.57
CA VAL A 29 -27.13 1.79 -4.65
C VAL A 29 -28.22 2.76 -4.23
N GLU A 30 -27.97 3.58 -3.22
CA GLU A 30 -28.87 4.65 -2.81
C GLU A 30 -28.45 5.94 -3.51
N GLY A 31 -29.30 6.45 -4.37
CA GLY A 31 -29.05 7.69 -5.12
C GLY A 31 -28.26 7.47 -6.43
N LYS A 32 -27.11 8.13 -6.58
CA LYS A 32 -26.29 8.07 -7.79
C LYS A 32 -25.49 6.77 -7.85
N SER A 33 -25.45 6.15 -9.00
CA SER A 33 -24.65 4.94 -9.27
C SER A 33 -23.27 5.25 -9.89
N SER A 34 -23.05 6.49 -10.26
CA SER A 34 -21.78 6.99 -10.83
C SER A 34 -21.62 8.47 -10.57
N ALA A 35 -20.39 8.92 -10.50
CA ALA A 35 -20.05 10.32 -10.28
C ALA A 35 -18.91 10.74 -11.22
N VAL A 36 -18.91 12.03 -11.59
CA VAL A 36 -17.79 12.65 -12.29
C VAL A 36 -17.28 13.75 -11.40
N LEU A 37 -16.04 13.62 -10.96
CA LEU A 37 -15.37 14.60 -10.12
C LEU A 37 -14.66 15.63 -10.99
N SER A 38 -14.64 16.86 -10.52
CA SER A 38 -13.99 18.01 -11.16
C SER A 38 -13.60 19.05 -10.10
N GLU A 39 -12.87 20.08 -10.49
CA GLU A 39 -12.58 21.21 -9.60
C GLU A 39 -13.85 21.90 -9.07
N GLU A 40 -14.94 21.92 -9.86
CA GLU A 40 -16.22 22.51 -9.46
C GLU A 40 -17.02 21.60 -8.51
N ASN A 41 -16.86 20.28 -8.65
CA ASN A 41 -17.49 19.26 -7.81
C ASN A 41 -16.41 18.32 -7.26
N PRO A 42 -15.68 18.76 -6.24
CA PRO A 42 -14.45 18.08 -5.81
C PRO A 42 -14.70 16.79 -5.01
N THR A 43 -15.90 16.57 -4.49
CA THR A 43 -16.21 15.38 -3.69
C THR A 43 -17.56 14.80 -4.06
N GLU A 44 -17.66 13.46 -4.06
CA GLU A 44 -18.92 12.76 -4.24
C GLU A 44 -18.93 11.48 -3.38
N THR A 45 -20.08 11.15 -2.82
CA THR A 45 -20.27 9.96 -2.01
C THR A 45 -21.22 8.99 -2.74
N LEU A 46 -20.78 7.75 -2.87
CA LEU A 46 -21.60 6.65 -3.35
C LEU A 46 -22.06 5.81 -2.17
N SER A 47 -23.37 5.75 -1.95
CA SER A 47 -23.97 5.03 -0.83
C SER A 47 -24.53 3.68 -1.28
N TYR A 48 -24.16 2.65 -0.55
CA TYR A 48 -24.60 1.28 -0.76
C TYR A 48 -25.31 0.79 0.49
N VAL A 49 -26.51 0.24 0.33
CA VAL A 49 -27.31 -0.27 1.43
C VAL A 49 -27.59 -1.76 1.21
N LEU A 50 -27.42 -2.54 2.26
CA LEU A 50 -27.75 -3.96 2.29
C LEU A 50 -28.77 -4.22 3.39
N GLN A 51 -29.89 -4.82 3.03
CA GLN A 51 -30.88 -5.25 4.01
C GLN A 51 -30.54 -6.63 4.56
N ILE A 52 -30.54 -6.78 5.89
CA ILE A 52 -30.30 -8.03 6.59
C ILE A 52 -31.39 -8.22 7.62
N GLY A 53 -32.34 -9.15 7.36
CA GLY A 53 -33.50 -9.32 8.19
C GLY A 53 -34.33 -8.03 8.28
N GLU A 54 -34.56 -7.54 9.49
CA GLU A 54 -35.26 -6.27 9.76
C GLU A 54 -34.28 -5.07 9.81
N GLY A 55 -32.97 -5.33 9.82
CA GLY A 55 -31.94 -4.31 9.86
C GLY A 55 -31.34 -4.00 8.49
N PHE A 56 -30.49 -3.00 8.44
CA PHE A 56 -29.72 -2.65 7.26
C PHE A 56 -28.27 -2.28 7.62
N VAL A 57 -27.37 -2.48 6.68
CA VAL A 57 -25.99 -2.04 6.73
C VAL A 57 -25.78 -1.04 5.61
N GLN A 58 -25.12 0.05 5.90
CA GLN A 58 -24.78 1.08 4.92
C GLN A 58 -23.26 1.17 4.76
N LYS A 59 -22.81 1.31 3.54
CA LYS A 59 -21.41 1.53 3.18
C LYS A 59 -21.34 2.75 2.25
N ASP A 60 -20.75 3.82 2.74
CA ASP A 60 -20.54 5.05 1.99
C ASP A 60 -19.08 5.14 1.54
N LEU A 61 -18.87 5.36 0.26
CA LEU A 61 -17.56 5.55 -0.35
C LEU A 61 -17.49 6.99 -0.85
N THR A 62 -16.68 7.81 -0.19
CA THR A 62 -16.47 9.21 -0.57
C THR A 62 -15.17 9.33 -1.34
N PHE A 63 -15.27 9.82 -2.55
CA PHE A 63 -14.17 10.09 -3.47
C PHE A 63 -13.90 11.57 -3.53
N SER A 64 -12.64 11.96 -3.67
CA SER A 64 -12.22 13.35 -3.84
C SER A 64 -11.50 13.53 -5.17
N TYR A 65 -11.74 14.69 -5.83
CA TYR A 65 -11.02 15.08 -7.03
C TYR A 65 -9.53 15.24 -6.74
N ASP A 66 -8.69 14.77 -7.66
CA ASP A 66 -7.24 14.85 -7.55
C ASP A 66 -6.68 14.19 -6.27
N SER A 67 -7.30 13.09 -5.82
CA SER A 67 -6.87 12.31 -4.66
C SER A 67 -6.95 10.82 -4.92
N TYR A 68 -6.01 10.07 -4.36
CA TYR A 68 -5.99 8.61 -4.35
C TYR A 68 -6.60 8.03 -3.07
N GLU A 69 -7.19 8.88 -2.24
CA GLU A 69 -7.84 8.48 -1.00
C GLU A 69 -9.34 8.26 -1.23
N VAL A 70 -9.86 7.20 -0.66
CA VAL A 70 -11.29 6.90 -0.57
C VAL A 70 -11.66 6.80 0.90
N VAL A 71 -12.52 7.68 1.36
CA VAL A 71 -13.05 7.58 2.73
C VAL A 71 -14.21 6.58 2.71
N ILE A 72 -14.05 5.50 3.48
CA ILE A 72 -15.04 4.44 3.64
C ILE A 72 -15.70 4.64 4.99
N ASN A 73 -17.02 4.80 4.98
CA ASN A 73 -17.83 4.82 6.20
C ASN A 73 -18.74 3.58 6.20
N THR A 74 -18.56 2.70 7.18
CA THR A 74 -19.29 1.42 7.26
C THR A 74 -20.18 1.42 8.50
N ASN A 75 -21.48 1.56 8.29
CA ASN A 75 -22.46 1.61 9.36
C ASN A 75 -23.21 0.26 9.49
N LEU A 76 -22.90 -0.47 10.56
CA LEU A 76 -23.52 -1.76 10.90
C LEU A 76 -24.57 -1.65 12.02
N ARG A 77 -24.99 -0.44 12.39
CA ARG A 77 -25.91 -0.23 13.53
C ARG A 77 -27.24 -0.96 13.38
N GLY A 78 -27.70 -1.16 12.15
CA GLY A 78 -28.92 -1.92 11.89
C GLY A 78 -28.86 -3.39 12.31
N ILE A 79 -27.64 -3.95 12.49
CA ILE A 79 -27.43 -5.34 12.90
C ILE A 79 -26.56 -5.44 14.17
N LYS A 80 -26.41 -4.35 14.92
CA LYS A 80 -25.54 -4.27 16.09
C LYS A 80 -25.73 -5.39 17.11
N ASN A 81 -26.95 -5.86 17.29
CA ASN A 81 -27.27 -6.93 18.25
C ASN A 81 -26.79 -8.31 17.78
N ASP A 82 -26.52 -8.47 16.49
CA ASP A 82 -26.01 -9.72 15.91
C ASP A 82 -24.47 -9.75 15.87
N VAL A 83 -23.82 -8.58 15.91
CA VAL A 83 -22.37 -8.45 15.85
C VAL A 83 -21.74 -8.78 17.19
N LEU A 84 -20.88 -9.82 17.21
CA LEU A 84 -20.15 -10.22 18.42
C LEU A 84 -19.11 -9.16 18.79
N ASP A 85 -19.04 -8.81 20.07
CA ASP A 85 -18.08 -7.84 20.64
C ASP A 85 -18.10 -6.45 19.99
N GLY A 86 -19.08 -6.16 19.13
CA GLY A 86 -19.21 -4.89 18.43
C GLY A 86 -18.05 -4.61 17.44
N ASN A 87 -17.46 -5.65 16.88
CA ASN A 87 -16.37 -5.53 15.92
C ASN A 87 -16.77 -6.06 14.54
N PHE A 88 -16.28 -5.40 13.49
CA PHE A 88 -16.42 -5.83 12.12
C PHE A 88 -15.06 -5.86 11.42
N ARG A 89 -14.99 -6.56 10.31
CA ARG A 89 -13.78 -6.65 9.48
C ARG A 89 -13.99 -5.91 8.18
N LEU A 90 -13.00 -5.13 7.81
CA LEU A 90 -12.89 -4.49 6.51
C LEU A 90 -11.62 -5.00 5.86
N ASP A 91 -11.76 -5.75 4.78
CA ASP A 91 -10.68 -6.52 4.19
C ASP A 91 -10.45 -6.09 2.75
N TRP A 92 -9.18 -6.04 2.34
CA TRP A 92 -8.79 -6.00 0.94
C TRP A 92 -8.23 -7.35 0.55
N VAL A 93 -8.87 -8.02 -0.38
CA VAL A 93 -8.50 -9.38 -0.81
C VAL A 93 -8.08 -9.42 -2.28
N GLY A 94 -7.19 -10.36 -2.60
CA GLY A 94 -6.78 -10.63 -3.99
C GLY A 94 -5.68 -9.74 -4.53
N GLY A 95 -5.12 -8.85 -3.71
CA GLY A 95 -3.96 -8.04 -4.07
C GLY A 95 -4.20 -6.98 -5.14
N LEU A 96 -3.11 -6.41 -5.65
CA LEU A 96 -3.08 -5.55 -6.84
C LEU A 96 -2.59 -6.34 -8.05
N PRO A 97 -3.05 -6.01 -9.26
CA PRO A 97 -2.44 -6.52 -10.48
C PRO A 97 -0.95 -6.14 -10.52
N LEU A 98 -0.10 -7.12 -10.79
CA LEU A 98 1.33 -6.85 -10.98
C LEU A 98 1.54 -6.22 -12.36
N THR A 99 2.18 -5.05 -12.39
CA THR A 99 2.50 -4.33 -13.62
C THR A 99 3.75 -4.89 -14.29
N GLU A 100 4.72 -5.32 -13.50
CA GLU A 100 5.97 -5.96 -13.93
C GLU A 100 6.18 -7.27 -13.16
N PRO A 101 5.51 -8.39 -13.52
CA PRO A 101 5.49 -9.62 -12.70
C PRO A 101 6.86 -10.17 -12.33
N SER A 102 7.88 -9.96 -13.16
CA SER A 102 9.26 -10.41 -12.90
C SER A 102 9.98 -9.60 -11.81
N GLN A 103 9.56 -8.37 -11.57
CA GLN A 103 10.18 -7.45 -10.61
C GLN A 103 9.30 -7.18 -9.41
N ASP A 104 7.98 -7.03 -9.61
CA ASP A 104 7.03 -6.69 -8.56
C ASP A 104 7.06 -7.69 -7.40
N GLY A 105 7.28 -8.97 -7.68
CA GLY A 105 7.42 -10.01 -6.66
C GLY A 105 8.55 -9.76 -5.65
N MET A 106 9.60 -9.03 -6.03
CA MET A 106 10.70 -8.65 -5.13
C MET A 106 10.33 -7.45 -4.23
N PHE A 107 9.40 -6.63 -4.68
CA PHE A 107 8.95 -5.42 -3.98
C PHE A 107 7.63 -5.61 -3.24
N LEU A 108 6.96 -6.77 -3.44
CA LEU A 108 5.70 -7.07 -2.76
C LEU A 108 5.94 -7.23 -1.26
N GLU A 109 5.50 -6.26 -0.50
CA GLU A 109 5.75 -6.14 0.92
C GLU A 109 4.49 -5.63 1.62
N GLY A 110 4.04 -6.37 2.65
CA GLY A 110 3.04 -5.89 3.59
C GLY A 110 3.67 -4.95 4.61
N LEU A 111 2.98 -3.90 4.97
CA LEU A 111 3.43 -2.89 5.93
C LEU A 111 2.37 -2.67 7.00
N VAL A 112 2.80 -2.58 8.25
CA VAL A 112 1.96 -2.24 9.40
C VAL A 112 2.65 -1.17 10.21
N GLY A 113 1.98 -0.05 10.45
CA GLY A 113 2.41 1.00 11.35
C GLY A 113 1.72 0.86 12.70
N GLN A 114 2.49 0.85 13.78
CA GLN A 114 1.98 0.82 15.16
C GLN A 114 2.85 1.71 16.05
N GLY A 115 2.26 2.78 16.61
CA GLY A 115 2.94 3.65 17.55
C GLY A 115 4.21 4.33 17.00
N GLY A 116 4.26 4.62 15.71
CA GLY A 116 5.39 5.22 15.02
C GLY A 116 6.43 4.23 14.49
N ASP A 117 6.33 2.95 14.82
CA ASP A 117 7.18 1.90 14.25
C ASP A 117 6.50 1.26 13.03
N ILE A 118 7.27 0.97 11.99
CA ILE A 118 6.78 0.31 10.78
C ILE A 118 7.41 -1.08 10.66
N GLU A 119 6.57 -2.09 10.84
CA GLU A 119 6.94 -3.46 10.54
C GLU A 119 6.64 -3.85 9.10
N SER A 120 7.51 -4.69 8.54
CA SER A 120 7.34 -5.19 7.19
C SER A 120 7.20 -6.71 7.15
N PHE A 121 6.23 -7.17 6.38
CA PHE A 121 6.01 -8.56 6.05
C PHE A 121 6.37 -8.78 4.58
N LYS A 122 7.61 -9.20 4.34
CA LYS A 122 8.05 -9.50 2.97
C LYS A 122 7.39 -10.78 2.49
N ALA A 123 6.68 -10.67 1.39
CA ALA A 123 6.31 -11.83 0.62
C ALA A 123 7.61 -12.45 0.10
N GLY A 124 8.24 -13.36 0.84
CA GLY A 124 9.54 -13.94 0.48
C GLY A 124 9.63 -14.20 -1.02
N SER A 125 10.77 -13.92 -1.64
CA SER A 125 11.02 -14.30 -3.02
C SER A 125 10.63 -15.76 -3.14
N ALA A 126 9.65 -16.09 -3.98
CA ALA A 126 9.65 -17.43 -4.57
C ALA A 126 11.05 -17.55 -5.20
N GLY A 127 11.92 -18.32 -4.54
CA GLY A 127 13.29 -18.43 -4.99
C GLY A 127 13.26 -18.81 -6.46
N LEU A 128 14.18 -18.30 -7.25
CA LEU A 128 14.35 -18.65 -8.67
C LEU A 128 14.39 -20.17 -8.91
N PHE A 129 14.39 -20.95 -7.83
CA PHE A 129 14.45 -22.40 -7.74
C PHE A 129 13.44 -23.01 -6.74
N GLY A 130 12.36 -22.27 -6.39
CA GLY A 130 11.31 -22.78 -5.50
C GLY A 130 10.55 -23.92 -6.16
N SER A 131 10.65 -25.09 -5.58
CA SER A 131 9.93 -26.32 -5.97
C SER A 131 8.42 -26.05 -5.87
N SER A 132 7.76 -26.01 -7.00
CA SER A 132 6.31 -25.86 -7.11
C SER A 132 5.62 -27.20 -6.83
N SER A 133 5.20 -27.40 -5.62
CA SER A 133 4.04 -28.26 -5.38
C SER A 133 2.83 -27.35 -5.60
N GLY A 134 1.95 -27.67 -6.56
CA GLY A 134 0.81 -26.83 -6.96
C GLY A 134 -0.25 -26.56 -5.87
N ALA A 135 0.15 -26.52 -4.61
CA ALA A 135 -0.66 -26.18 -3.47
C ALA A 135 -0.59 -24.65 -3.22
N ILE A 136 -1.73 -24.04 -2.95
CA ILE A 136 -1.81 -22.66 -2.49
C ILE A 136 -1.25 -22.63 -1.07
N GLU A 137 -0.09 -21.97 -0.89
CA GLU A 137 0.51 -21.77 0.41
C GLU A 137 0.04 -20.43 0.97
N ARG A 138 -0.63 -20.46 2.14
CA ARG A 138 -1.02 -19.26 2.89
C ARG A 138 -0.02 -19.01 4.01
N SER A 139 0.56 -17.83 4.04
CA SER A 139 1.35 -17.34 5.16
C SER A 139 0.73 -16.02 5.66
N ALA A 140 0.39 -15.97 6.93
CA ALA A 140 -0.25 -14.81 7.54
C ALA A 140 0.51 -14.35 8.79
N LYS A 141 0.51 -13.05 9.02
CA LYS A 141 1.01 -12.44 10.26
C LYS A 141 -0.05 -11.50 10.80
N GLN A 142 -0.45 -11.75 12.04
CA GLN A 142 -1.38 -10.90 12.79
C GLN A 142 -0.59 -9.99 13.72
N TYR A 143 -1.04 -8.75 13.80
CA TYR A 143 -0.51 -7.70 14.65
C TYR A 143 -1.62 -7.26 15.61
N THR A 144 -1.43 -7.49 16.90
CA THR A 144 -2.41 -7.16 17.94
C THR A 144 -2.25 -5.72 18.40
N GLY A 145 -3.38 -5.05 18.66
CA GLY A 145 -3.45 -3.67 19.10
C GLY A 145 -3.78 -2.69 17.98
N PRO A 146 -3.91 -1.40 18.31
CA PRO A 146 -4.24 -0.37 17.34
C PRO A 146 -3.13 -0.23 16.30
N ALA A 147 -3.53 -0.13 15.05
CA ALA A 147 -2.63 0.15 13.94
C ALA A 147 -2.88 1.56 13.40
N ASP A 148 -1.81 2.30 13.15
CA ASP A 148 -1.86 3.61 12.51
C ASP A 148 -2.22 3.44 11.03
N PHE A 149 -1.69 2.39 10.41
CA PHE A 149 -2.06 1.95 9.07
C PHE A 149 -1.72 0.47 8.88
N VAL A 150 -2.35 -0.14 7.90
CA VAL A 150 -2.00 -1.47 7.39
C VAL A 150 -2.21 -1.52 5.89
N GLY A 151 -1.33 -2.18 5.19
CA GLY A 151 -1.47 -2.31 3.75
C GLY A 151 -0.34 -3.11 3.12
N TYR A 152 -0.25 -3.03 1.82
CA TYR A 152 0.85 -3.61 1.09
C TYR A 152 1.21 -2.76 -0.13
N ARG A 153 2.41 -2.96 -0.60
CA ARG A 153 2.94 -2.28 -1.79
C ARG A 153 3.52 -3.25 -2.80
N THR A 154 3.47 -2.84 -4.03
CA THR A 154 4.29 -3.35 -5.13
C THR A 154 5.48 -2.42 -5.34
N LYS A 155 6.09 -2.45 -6.52
CA LYS A 155 7.19 -1.53 -6.87
C LYS A 155 6.73 -0.07 -6.98
N TYR A 156 5.53 0.17 -7.54
CA TYR A 156 5.04 1.49 -7.89
C TYR A 156 3.72 1.88 -7.23
N PHE A 157 2.94 0.92 -6.75
CA PHE A 157 1.61 1.13 -6.21
C PHE A 157 1.46 0.54 -4.82
N GLY A 158 0.58 1.16 -4.03
CA GLY A 158 0.23 0.68 -2.70
C GLY A 158 -1.29 0.70 -2.46
N VAL A 159 -1.70 -0.17 -1.54
CA VAL A 159 -3.02 -0.19 -0.93
C VAL A 159 -2.80 -0.08 0.57
N PHE A 160 -3.34 0.96 1.19
CA PHE A 160 -3.18 1.19 2.62
C PHE A 160 -4.52 1.57 3.23
N PHE A 161 -4.89 0.87 4.30
CA PHE A 161 -5.96 1.28 5.20
C PHE A 161 -5.38 2.12 6.34
N VAL A 162 -5.99 3.26 6.61
CA VAL A 162 -5.75 4.11 7.76
C VAL A 162 -7.03 4.11 8.60
N PRO A 163 -7.20 3.12 9.50
CA PRO A 163 -8.40 3.00 10.32
C PRO A 163 -8.34 3.96 11.50
N GLN A 164 -9.50 4.39 12.02
CA GLN A 164 -9.55 5.20 13.23
C GLN A 164 -9.16 4.40 14.48
N LYS A 165 -9.60 3.14 14.56
CA LYS A 165 -9.30 2.26 15.68
C LYS A 165 -9.45 0.80 15.28
N THR A 166 -8.43 0.01 15.58
CA THR A 166 -8.42 -1.44 15.37
C THR A 166 -8.07 -2.17 16.66
N ASP A 167 -8.54 -3.41 16.79
CA ASP A 167 -8.09 -4.33 17.84
C ASP A 167 -6.93 -5.20 17.36
N PHE A 168 -6.94 -5.54 16.08
CA PHE A 168 -5.83 -6.19 15.38
C PHE A 168 -5.90 -5.93 13.88
N VAL A 169 -4.79 -6.15 13.21
CA VAL A 169 -4.70 -6.20 11.75
C VAL A 169 -3.94 -7.46 11.34
N GLU A 170 -4.25 -7.99 10.17
CA GLU A 170 -3.56 -9.17 9.63
C GLU A 170 -3.16 -8.92 8.19
N ILE A 171 -1.98 -9.39 7.83
CA ILE A 171 -1.53 -9.47 6.45
C ILE A 171 -1.37 -10.94 6.11
N ALA A 172 -2.10 -11.41 5.11
CA ALA A 172 -2.02 -12.75 4.61
C ALA A 172 -1.50 -12.78 3.18
N LYS A 173 -0.49 -13.58 2.95
CA LYS A 173 0.08 -13.84 1.63
C LYS A 173 -0.41 -15.19 1.12
N TYR A 174 -0.82 -15.21 -0.12
CA TYR A 174 -1.10 -16.44 -0.87
C TYR A 174 -0.09 -16.58 -2.00
N SER A 175 0.53 -17.71 -2.10
CA SER A 175 1.47 -18.04 -3.17
C SER A 175 0.94 -19.23 -3.95
N SER A 176 0.80 -19.07 -5.26
CA SER A 176 0.59 -20.15 -6.22
C SER A 176 1.61 -20.01 -7.35
N ASP A 177 1.74 -21.04 -8.20
CA ASP A 177 2.75 -21.11 -9.29
C ASP A 177 2.83 -19.86 -10.19
N LYS A 178 1.82 -19.02 -10.19
CA LYS A 178 1.71 -17.87 -11.12
C LYS A 178 1.25 -16.56 -10.49
N ARG A 179 0.86 -16.54 -9.20
CA ARG A 179 0.32 -15.33 -8.57
C ARG A 179 0.70 -15.26 -7.10
N ILE A 180 1.12 -14.10 -6.68
CA ILE A 180 1.22 -13.72 -5.27
C ILE A 180 0.12 -12.71 -5.02
N ALA A 181 -0.78 -13.03 -4.11
CA ALA A 181 -1.79 -12.10 -3.62
C ALA A 181 -1.51 -11.78 -2.15
N VAL A 182 -1.81 -10.60 -1.73
CA VAL A 182 -1.74 -10.18 -0.34
C VAL A 182 -3.11 -9.67 0.06
N ASP A 183 -3.66 -10.28 1.10
CA ASP A 183 -4.88 -9.83 1.73
C ASP A 183 -4.53 -8.99 2.95
N VAL A 184 -5.23 -7.91 3.13
CA VAL A 184 -5.15 -7.02 4.28
C VAL A 184 -6.47 -7.08 5.02
N ILE A 185 -6.40 -7.38 6.30
CA ILE A 185 -7.56 -7.56 7.17
C ILE A 185 -7.46 -6.55 8.30
N THR A 186 -8.53 -5.78 8.51
CA THR A 186 -8.62 -4.84 9.63
C THR A 186 -9.81 -5.21 10.53
N ASN A 187 -9.58 -5.43 11.82
CA ASN A 187 -10.66 -5.62 12.77
C ASN A 187 -10.97 -4.29 13.47
N GLN A 188 -12.12 -3.74 13.20
CA GLN A 188 -12.53 -2.40 13.61
C GLN A 188 -13.75 -2.45 14.52
N ASN A 189 -13.85 -1.49 15.44
CA ASN A 189 -15.01 -1.36 16.30
C ASN A 189 -16.17 -0.65 15.58
N ILE A 190 -17.38 -1.15 15.75
CA ILE A 190 -18.63 -0.64 15.13
C ILE A 190 -18.94 0.84 15.46
N ASN A 191 -18.30 1.40 16.48
CA ASN A 191 -18.47 2.82 16.84
C ASN A 191 -17.46 3.74 16.11
N PHE A 192 -16.49 3.16 15.39
CA PHE A 192 -15.48 3.85 14.59
C PHE A 192 -15.64 3.43 13.14
N GLU A 193 -16.58 4.05 12.46
CA GLU A 193 -17.08 3.61 11.15
C GLU A 193 -16.19 4.05 9.99
N GLU A 194 -15.36 5.07 10.21
CA GLU A 194 -14.56 5.69 9.17
C GLU A 194 -13.17 5.05 9.02
N THR A 195 -12.81 4.78 7.80
CA THR A 195 -11.49 4.28 7.42
C THR A 195 -11.07 4.94 6.12
N THR A 196 -9.89 5.51 6.08
CA THR A 196 -9.31 5.99 4.83
C THR A 196 -8.62 4.83 4.12
N LEU A 197 -8.97 4.62 2.86
CA LEU A 197 -8.34 3.66 1.97
C LEU A 197 -7.55 4.43 0.90
N TYR A 198 -6.24 4.29 0.91
CA TYR A 198 -5.38 4.79 -0.15
C TYR A 198 -5.20 3.73 -1.23
N LEU A 199 -5.43 4.11 -2.48
CA LEU A 199 -5.27 3.27 -3.67
C LEU A 199 -4.52 4.06 -4.74
N GLY A 200 -3.20 4.04 -4.70
CA GLY A 200 -2.46 4.96 -5.56
C GLY A 200 -0.98 4.63 -5.77
N PRO A 201 -0.30 5.49 -6.53
CA PRO A 201 1.14 5.39 -6.75
C PRO A 201 1.92 5.65 -5.47
N LEU A 202 3.11 5.05 -5.35
CA LEU A 202 4.02 5.30 -4.24
C LEU A 202 4.78 6.62 -4.46
N GLU A 203 4.06 7.70 -4.68
CA GLU A 203 4.62 9.03 -4.80
C GLU A 203 4.76 9.67 -3.42
N TYR A 204 5.92 10.26 -3.14
CA TYR A 204 6.23 10.81 -1.82
C TYR A 204 5.20 11.86 -1.37
N GLY A 205 4.81 12.77 -2.27
CA GLY A 205 3.85 13.83 -1.96
C GLY A 205 2.49 13.28 -1.55
N GLU A 206 1.98 12.31 -2.32
CA GLU A 206 0.67 11.69 -2.08
C GLU A 206 0.65 10.91 -0.76
N ILE A 207 1.69 10.10 -0.52
CA ILE A 207 1.74 9.24 0.66
C ILE A 207 1.98 10.02 1.93
N SER A 208 2.79 11.09 1.87
CA SER A 208 3.04 11.93 3.05
C SER A 208 1.78 12.67 3.52
N ASN A 209 0.81 12.91 2.62
CA ASN A 209 -0.47 13.51 2.97
C ASN A 209 -1.31 12.60 3.90
N LEU A 210 -1.10 11.29 3.88
CA LEU A 210 -1.75 10.37 4.81
C LEU A 210 -1.34 10.59 6.28
N GLY A 211 -0.17 11.22 6.53
CA GLY A 211 0.28 11.61 7.85
C GLY A 211 0.61 10.45 8.81
N VAL A 212 0.83 9.25 8.30
CA VAL A 212 1.08 8.03 9.08
C VAL A 212 2.50 7.46 8.94
N GLY A 213 3.40 8.21 8.30
CA GLY A 213 4.84 7.89 8.23
C GLY A 213 5.24 6.82 7.20
N ILE A 214 4.34 6.40 6.32
CA ILE A 214 4.63 5.39 5.27
C ILE A 214 5.77 5.84 4.36
N GLU A 215 5.87 7.15 4.09
CA GLU A 215 6.89 7.76 3.24
C GLU A 215 8.31 7.47 3.70
N GLU A 216 8.55 7.34 4.99
CA GLU A 216 9.88 7.01 5.54
C GLU A 216 10.34 5.62 5.08
N LYS A 217 9.40 4.67 5.00
CA LYS A 217 9.70 3.32 4.53
C LYS A 217 9.95 3.25 3.03
N ILE A 218 9.30 4.11 2.26
CA ILE A 218 9.43 4.16 0.80
C ILE A 218 10.76 4.77 0.38
N LEU A 219 11.25 5.79 1.10
CA LEU A 219 12.57 6.39 0.86
C LEU A 219 13.73 5.41 1.09
N GLY A 220 13.49 4.26 1.71
CA GLY A 220 14.47 3.20 1.89
C GLY A 220 15.24 3.27 3.20
N TRP A 221 16.45 2.68 3.26
CA TRP A 221 17.24 2.62 4.48
C TRP A 221 17.54 4.02 5.02
N GLN A 222 17.37 4.21 6.33
CA GLN A 222 17.49 5.49 7.02
C GLN A 222 18.77 6.29 6.65
N TRP A 223 19.90 5.63 6.41
CA TRP A 223 21.13 6.32 6.03
C TRP A 223 21.13 6.77 4.56
N LEU A 224 20.36 6.12 3.68
CA LEU A 224 20.18 6.52 2.28
C LEU A 224 19.03 7.52 2.10
N SER A 225 18.13 7.64 3.07
CA SER A 225 16.96 8.52 2.98
C SER A 225 17.34 9.98 2.73
N SER A 226 18.41 10.46 3.39
CA SER A 226 18.92 11.82 3.18
C SER A 226 19.44 12.05 1.74
N VAL A 227 20.09 11.03 1.16
CA VAL A 227 20.56 11.10 -0.23
C VAL A 227 19.38 11.02 -1.20
N SER A 228 18.44 10.13 -0.93
CA SER A 228 17.21 9.99 -1.73
C SER A 228 16.39 11.27 -1.72
N TRP A 229 16.23 11.89 -0.54
CA TRP A 229 15.55 13.17 -0.40
C TRP A 229 16.28 14.31 -1.16
N LEU A 230 17.59 14.35 -1.10
CA LEU A 230 18.39 15.33 -1.85
C LEU A 230 18.18 15.18 -3.37
N VAL A 231 18.26 13.93 -3.86
CA VAL A 231 18.05 13.63 -5.28
C VAL A 231 16.63 13.99 -5.70
N TYR A 232 15.64 13.60 -4.91
CA TYR A 232 14.24 13.95 -5.13
C TYR A 232 14.02 15.46 -5.22
N SER A 233 14.54 16.22 -4.23
CA SER A 233 14.40 17.67 -4.19
C SER A 233 15.04 18.37 -5.40
N ILE A 234 16.22 17.90 -5.84
CA ILE A 234 16.89 18.42 -7.03
C ILE A 234 16.05 18.15 -8.29
N MET A 235 15.52 16.94 -8.42
CA MET A 235 14.71 16.56 -9.59
C MET A 235 13.40 17.33 -9.65
N ILE A 236 12.70 17.51 -8.54
CA ILE A 236 11.46 18.31 -8.48
C ILE A 236 11.76 19.77 -8.78
N PHE A 237 12.83 20.35 -8.23
CA PHE A 237 13.25 21.71 -8.55
C PHE A 237 13.52 21.90 -10.06
N MET A 238 14.24 20.94 -10.68
CA MET A 238 14.51 20.98 -12.11
C MET A 238 13.22 20.80 -12.94
N TYR A 239 12.30 19.94 -12.50
CA TYR A 239 11.00 19.77 -13.15
C TYR A 239 10.15 21.04 -13.11
N GLY A 240 10.19 21.79 -12.00
CA GLY A 240 9.53 23.09 -11.90
C GLY A 240 10.04 24.13 -12.89
N LEU A 241 11.30 24.03 -13.33
CA LEU A 241 11.88 24.88 -14.37
C LEU A 241 11.58 24.37 -15.80
N ILE A 242 11.63 23.07 -15.98
CA ILE A 242 11.43 22.39 -17.26
C ILE A 242 10.47 21.23 -17.05
N PRO A 243 9.15 21.39 -17.34
CA PRO A 243 8.13 20.38 -17.07
C PRO A 243 8.21 19.19 -18.06
N ASN A 244 9.38 18.56 -18.13
CA ASN A 244 9.65 17.39 -18.94
C ASN A 244 10.64 16.47 -18.24
N TYR A 245 10.16 15.37 -17.67
CA TYR A 245 11.00 14.42 -16.94
C TYR A 245 12.16 13.83 -17.75
N GLY A 246 11.99 13.63 -19.06
CA GLY A 246 13.07 13.13 -19.93
C GLY A 246 14.28 14.08 -19.96
N ILE A 247 14.01 15.38 -20.11
CA ILE A 247 15.06 16.41 -20.08
C ILE A 247 15.68 16.53 -18.68
N VAL A 248 14.84 16.51 -17.64
CA VAL A 248 15.29 16.58 -16.24
C VAL A 248 16.27 15.45 -15.92
N VAL A 249 15.96 14.20 -16.31
CA VAL A 249 16.86 13.06 -16.09
C VAL A 249 18.20 13.23 -16.79
N VAL A 250 18.21 13.72 -18.03
CA VAL A 250 19.45 13.97 -18.78
C VAL A 250 20.29 15.06 -18.10
N LEU A 251 19.67 16.17 -17.72
CA LEU A 251 20.36 17.26 -17.03
C LEU A 251 20.87 16.83 -15.67
N PHE A 252 20.10 16.05 -14.92
CA PHE A 252 20.50 15.47 -13.65
C PHE A 252 21.72 14.54 -13.82
N ALA A 253 21.73 13.70 -14.85
CA ALA A 253 22.87 12.83 -15.15
C ALA A 253 24.15 13.64 -15.45
N ILE A 254 24.03 14.75 -16.20
CA ILE A 254 25.14 15.67 -16.46
C ILE A 254 25.62 16.31 -15.16
N LEU A 255 24.70 16.78 -14.32
CA LEU A 255 25.01 17.38 -13.02
C LEU A 255 25.82 16.41 -12.15
N ILE A 256 25.32 15.19 -11.95
CA ILE A 256 25.98 14.16 -11.15
C ILE A 256 27.37 13.84 -11.71
N LYS A 257 27.49 13.68 -13.03
CA LYS A 257 28.77 13.42 -13.69
C LYS A 257 29.77 14.55 -13.46
N THR A 258 29.30 15.80 -13.52
CA THR A 258 30.17 16.98 -13.30
C THR A 258 30.63 17.05 -11.84
N VAL A 259 29.73 16.78 -10.87
CA VAL A 259 30.08 16.79 -9.44
C VAL A 259 31.02 15.64 -9.07
N THR A 260 30.84 14.47 -9.66
CA THR A 260 31.64 13.26 -9.35
C THR A 260 32.93 13.21 -10.12
N TYR A 261 33.09 13.97 -11.23
CA TYR A 261 34.29 13.99 -12.07
C TYR A 261 35.61 14.24 -11.30
N PRO A 262 35.72 15.25 -10.40
CA PRO A 262 36.98 15.49 -9.68
C PRO A 262 37.37 14.33 -8.74
N LEU A 263 36.40 13.61 -8.18
CA LEU A 263 36.66 12.40 -7.38
C LEU A 263 37.17 11.25 -8.25
N MET A 264 36.51 11.00 -9.40
CA MET A 264 36.97 9.99 -10.36
C MET A 264 38.35 10.28 -10.92
N ALA A 265 38.68 11.55 -11.21
CA ALA A 265 40.00 11.94 -11.69
C ALA A 265 41.11 11.65 -10.67
N LYS A 266 40.83 11.88 -9.37
CA LYS A 266 41.77 11.50 -8.29
C LYS A 266 41.93 9.98 -8.19
N GLN A 267 40.87 9.21 -8.27
CA GLN A 267 40.89 7.75 -8.22
C GLN A 267 41.67 7.14 -9.39
N LEU A 268 41.47 7.65 -10.61
CA LEU A 268 42.20 7.21 -11.80
C LEU A 268 43.72 7.50 -11.70
N ARG A 269 44.09 8.67 -11.15
CA ARG A 269 45.50 9.00 -10.90
C ARG A 269 46.16 8.07 -9.86
N SER A 270 45.40 7.72 -8.80
CA SER A 270 45.87 6.80 -7.76
C SER A 270 46.02 5.37 -8.32
N SER A 271 45.08 4.89 -9.13
CA SER A 271 45.14 3.58 -9.77
C SER A 271 46.29 3.47 -10.76
N LYS A 272 46.59 4.53 -11.55
CA LYS A 272 47.75 4.56 -12.45
C LYS A 272 49.06 4.46 -11.68
N LYS A 273 49.22 5.21 -10.59
CA LYS A 273 50.41 5.11 -9.73
C LYS A 273 50.59 3.70 -9.13
N MET A 274 49.48 3.07 -8.72
CA MET A 274 49.51 1.71 -8.20
C MET A 274 49.96 0.69 -9.28
N GLN A 275 49.49 0.85 -10.52
CA GLN A 275 49.89 0.02 -11.65
C GLN A 275 51.38 0.19 -12.02
N GLU A 276 51.96 1.38 -11.86
CA GLU A 276 53.39 1.65 -12.09
C GLU A 276 54.27 1.02 -11.00
N ILE A 277 53.78 0.89 -9.77
CA ILE A 277 54.53 0.34 -8.63
C ILE A 277 54.44 -1.20 -8.58
N ASN A 278 53.36 -1.80 -9.06
CA ASN A 278 53.10 -3.25 -8.99
C ASN A 278 54.20 -4.12 -9.65
N PRO A 279 54.79 -3.78 -10.82
CA PRO A 279 55.89 -4.55 -11.39
C PRO A 279 57.22 -4.42 -10.61
N LEU A 280 57.38 -3.37 -9.78
CA LEU A 280 58.56 -3.19 -8.95
C LEU A 280 58.53 -3.99 -7.64
N LEU A 281 57.37 -4.43 -7.22
CA LEU A 281 57.15 -5.25 -6.01
C LEU A 281 57.24 -6.76 -6.30
N ASN A 282 57.16 -7.18 -7.56
CA ASN A 282 57.20 -8.59 -7.97
C ASN A 282 58.56 -9.04 -8.54
N ASN A 283 59.56 -8.19 -8.47
CA ASN A 283 60.99 -8.53 -8.67
C ASN A 283 61.69 -8.46 -7.31
#